data_422fbe3a07a4e860bf6c86d734756bad
#
_entry.id   422fbe3a07a4e860bf6c86d734756bad
#
_cell.length_a   1.000
_cell.length_b   1.000
_cell.length_c   1.000
_cell.angle_alpha   90.00
_cell.angle_beta   90.00
_cell.angle_gamma   90.00
#
_symmetry.space_group_name_H-M   'P 1'
#
loop_
_entity.id
_entity.type
_entity.pdbx_description
1 polymer ?
#
loop_
_entity_poly.entity_id
_entity_poly.type
_entity_poly.pdbx_seq_one_letter_code
_entity_poly.pdbx_strand_id
1 'polypeptide(L)'
;MNPLLSVHNLKKIYGEGCDDCMGPSPRPGPDNLCPICGSIIACTDVTFDVYPGEVLGIVGESGSGKSTVLGCINLTTPVNGGEILYSRLQSGIRNILEVDAQTRRTLQNIHFGIVYQNPHLGLNFSISGEGNVAERMLVADSRNFAAIQEKVHNLFERVELSSARFKDYPINYSGGMQQRVQIAKALINAPSLILLDEPTGGLDVSVQAKILDLIRSISRELNVAMIMVSHDIQVIRLLCKRIIVMKHGRIIESGLTDRVIDDPQQAYTQTLVHSTIQ
;
A
#
# COMPACT_ATOMS: atom_id res chain seq x y z
N MET A 1 -8.39 9.98 -18.85
CA MET A 1 -7.06 9.34 -18.65
C MET A 1 -7.29 7.86 -18.45
N ASN A 2 -6.41 7.01 -18.99
CA ASN A 2 -6.49 5.57 -18.73
C ASN A 2 -5.93 5.28 -17.33
N PRO A 3 -6.52 4.38 -16.55
CA PRO A 3 -6.00 4.01 -15.25
C PRO A 3 -4.62 3.33 -15.38
N LEU A 4 -3.78 3.52 -14.37
CA LEU A 4 -2.53 2.78 -14.20
C LEU A 4 -2.81 1.35 -13.72
N LEU A 5 -3.72 1.23 -12.76
CA LEU A 5 -4.16 -0.01 -12.17
C LEU A 5 -5.69 0.00 -12.07
N SER A 6 -6.33 -1.10 -12.47
CA SER A 6 -7.78 -1.32 -12.27
C SER A 6 -7.99 -2.62 -11.51
N VAL A 7 -8.72 -2.56 -10.42
CA VAL A 7 -9.11 -3.71 -9.60
C VAL A 7 -10.58 -3.97 -9.85
N HIS A 8 -10.94 -5.20 -10.24
CA HIS A 8 -12.32 -5.59 -10.53
C HIS A 8 -12.74 -6.80 -9.73
N ASN A 9 -13.80 -6.65 -8.95
CA ASN A 9 -14.45 -7.72 -8.19
C ASN A 9 -13.48 -8.55 -7.34
N LEU A 10 -12.46 -7.90 -6.78
CA LEU A 10 -11.42 -8.58 -6.02
C LEU A 10 -12.04 -9.29 -4.80
N LYS A 11 -11.68 -10.57 -4.66
CA LYS A 11 -12.12 -11.43 -3.58
C LYS A 11 -10.95 -12.13 -2.91
N LYS A 12 -10.90 -12.05 -1.58
CA LYS A 12 -9.96 -12.82 -0.76
C LYS A 12 -10.65 -13.40 0.45
N ILE A 13 -10.50 -14.71 0.62
CA ILE A 13 -11.00 -15.48 1.75
C ILE A 13 -9.82 -16.21 2.38
N TYR A 14 -9.72 -16.18 3.70
CA TYR A 14 -8.77 -16.99 4.47
C TYR A 14 -9.52 -18.16 5.10
N GLY A 15 -8.97 -19.36 4.96
CA GLY A 15 -9.59 -20.63 5.29
C GLY A 15 -9.97 -21.42 4.05
N GLU A 16 -10.62 -22.57 4.25
CA GLU A 16 -10.99 -23.47 3.15
C GLU A 16 -12.12 -22.92 2.27
N GLY A 17 -13.00 -22.09 2.86
CA GLY A 17 -14.16 -21.57 2.18
C GLY A 17 -15.30 -22.60 2.06
N CYS A 18 -16.48 -22.15 1.65
CA CYS A 18 -17.64 -22.97 1.28
C CYS A 18 -18.34 -22.34 0.08
N ASP A 19 -19.30 -23.03 -0.51
CA ASP A 19 -20.01 -22.55 -1.70
C ASP A 19 -20.67 -21.17 -1.49
N ASP A 20 -21.12 -20.87 -0.27
CA ASP A 20 -21.71 -19.57 0.05
C ASP A 20 -20.67 -18.44 0.02
N CYS A 21 -19.56 -18.54 0.78
CA CYS A 21 -18.56 -17.49 0.83
C CYS A 21 -17.68 -17.43 -0.44
N MET A 22 -17.54 -18.52 -1.17
CA MET A 22 -16.89 -18.56 -2.49
C MET A 22 -17.81 -18.08 -3.59
N GLY A 23 -19.12 -18.06 -3.37
CA GLY A 23 -20.14 -17.60 -4.31
C GLY A 23 -20.00 -16.12 -4.74
N PRO A 24 -20.83 -15.64 -5.66
CA PRO A 24 -20.69 -14.29 -6.24
C PRO A 24 -20.93 -13.14 -5.26
N SER A 25 -21.76 -13.35 -4.24
CA SER A 25 -22.13 -12.30 -3.27
C SER A 25 -22.13 -12.82 -1.84
N PRO A 26 -20.97 -13.19 -1.28
CA PRO A 26 -20.90 -13.70 0.07
C PRO A 26 -21.37 -12.65 1.08
N ARG A 27 -22.07 -13.09 2.12
CA ARG A 27 -22.53 -12.22 3.21
C ARG A 27 -21.70 -12.48 4.45
N PRO A 28 -20.70 -11.64 4.75
CA PRO A 28 -19.94 -11.77 5.97
C PRO A 28 -20.85 -11.52 7.19
N GLY A 29 -20.71 -12.38 8.19
CA GLY A 29 -21.24 -12.16 9.52
C GLY A 29 -20.39 -11.18 10.33
N PRO A 30 -20.55 -11.13 11.67
CA PRO A 30 -19.66 -10.38 12.54
C PRO A 30 -18.21 -10.76 12.30
N ASP A 31 -17.28 -9.80 12.47
CA ASP A 31 -15.82 -9.97 12.30
C ASP A 31 -15.40 -10.53 10.93
N ASN A 32 -16.20 -10.30 9.89
CA ASN A 32 -15.99 -10.82 8.53
C ASN A 32 -15.99 -12.34 8.41
N LEU A 33 -16.53 -13.04 9.39
CA LEU A 33 -16.61 -14.50 9.36
C LEU A 33 -17.77 -14.98 8.46
N CYS A 34 -17.52 -16.03 7.69
CA CYS A 34 -18.58 -16.76 7.02
C CYS A 34 -19.45 -17.47 8.06
N PRO A 35 -20.78 -17.24 8.09
CA PRO A 35 -21.64 -17.83 9.10
C PRO A 35 -21.79 -19.36 8.98
N ILE A 36 -21.39 -19.93 7.83
CA ILE A 36 -21.52 -21.36 7.53
C ILE A 36 -20.23 -22.11 7.88
N CYS A 37 -19.07 -21.66 7.38
CA CYS A 37 -17.80 -22.39 7.51
C CYS A 37 -16.77 -21.71 8.42
N GLY A 38 -17.04 -20.50 8.93
CA GLY A 38 -16.11 -19.76 9.79
C GLY A 38 -14.89 -19.17 9.07
N SER A 39 -14.77 -19.31 7.75
CA SER A 39 -13.68 -18.68 6.98
C SER A 39 -13.79 -17.17 7.02
N ILE A 40 -12.66 -16.44 7.00
CA ILE A 40 -12.63 -14.98 7.02
C ILE A 40 -12.79 -14.45 5.60
N ILE A 41 -13.86 -13.70 5.34
CA ILE A 41 -14.09 -12.99 4.09
C ILE A 41 -13.36 -11.64 4.19
N ALA A 42 -12.07 -11.64 3.85
CA ALA A 42 -11.21 -10.47 4.04
C ALA A 42 -11.52 -9.33 3.07
N CYS A 43 -11.86 -9.64 1.81
CA CYS A 43 -12.46 -8.68 0.89
C CYS A 43 -13.32 -9.40 -0.16
N THR A 44 -14.35 -8.71 -0.63
CA THR A 44 -15.26 -9.18 -1.69
C THR A 44 -15.86 -8.00 -2.45
N ASP A 45 -16.05 -8.18 -3.76
CA ASP A 45 -16.60 -7.16 -4.68
C ASP A 45 -15.83 -5.83 -4.66
N VAL A 46 -14.52 -5.87 -4.36
CA VAL A 46 -13.71 -4.65 -4.32
C VAL A 46 -13.33 -4.26 -5.75
N THR A 47 -13.84 -3.08 -6.19
CA THR A 47 -13.63 -2.55 -7.54
C THR A 47 -13.25 -1.08 -7.47
N PHE A 48 -12.10 -0.71 -8.05
CA PHE A 48 -11.63 0.68 -8.14
C PHE A 48 -10.49 0.84 -9.14
N ASP A 49 -10.26 2.08 -9.55
CA ASP A 49 -9.16 2.48 -10.43
C ASP A 49 -8.17 3.39 -9.69
N VAL A 50 -6.89 3.30 -10.09
CA VAL A 50 -5.82 4.21 -9.69
C VAL A 50 -5.22 4.85 -10.93
N TYR A 51 -5.08 6.16 -10.92
CA TYR A 51 -4.57 6.92 -12.06
C TYR A 51 -3.08 7.31 -11.86
N PRO A 52 -2.33 7.54 -12.96
CA PRO A 52 -0.94 8.01 -12.85
C PRO A 52 -0.84 9.30 -12.03
N GLY A 53 0.10 9.33 -11.07
CA GLY A 53 0.33 10.49 -10.20
C GLY A 53 -0.76 10.74 -9.14
N GLU A 54 -1.74 9.84 -9.03
CA GLU A 54 -2.80 9.93 -8.01
C GLU A 54 -2.32 9.35 -6.68
N VAL A 55 -2.71 9.97 -5.58
CA VAL A 55 -2.70 9.36 -4.24
C VAL A 55 -4.13 9.00 -3.88
N LEU A 56 -4.44 7.71 -3.92
CA LEU A 56 -5.74 7.14 -3.54
C LEU A 56 -5.69 6.69 -2.08
N GLY A 57 -6.62 7.17 -1.25
CA GLY A 57 -6.77 6.74 0.13
C GLY A 57 -7.72 5.57 0.29
N ILE A 58 -7.41 4.62 1.16
CA ILE A 58 -8.32 3.56 1.60
C ILE A 58 -8.43 3.65 3.12
N VAL A 59 -9.63 3.92 3.62
CA VAL A 59 -9.92 4.09 5.07
C VAL A 59 -10.91 3.06 5.57
N GLY A 60 -10.90 2.84 6.87
CA GLY A 60 -11.83 1.93 7.57
C GLY A 60 -11.22 1.39 8.85
N GLU A 61 -12.01 0.78 9.70
CA GLU A 61 -11.56 0.16 10.96
C GLU A 61 -10.53 -0.95 10.74
N SER A 62 -9.83 -1.33 11.82
CA SER A 62 -8.98 -2.52 11.82
C SER A 62 -9.82 -3.76 11.43
N GLY A 63 -9.26 -4.64 10.60
CA GLY A 63 -9.99 -5.80 10.09
C GLY A 63 -10.93 -5.54 8.91
N SER A 64 -11.11 -4.30 8.42
CA SER A 64 -11.97 -4.03 7.26
C SER A 64 -11.46 -4.55 5.91
N GLY A 65 -10.24 -5.14 5.85
CA GLY A 65 -9.68 -5.76 4.64
C GLY A 65 -8.66 -4.90 3.88
N LYS A 66 -8.34 -3.70 4.32
CA LYS A 66 -7.46 -2.74 3.63
C LYS A 66 -6.07 -3.30 3.30
N SER A 67 -5.34 -3.80 4.30
CA SER A 67 -4.01 -4.40 4.10
C SER A 67 -4.06 -5.67 3.25
N THR A 68 -5.18 -6.41 3.30
CA THR A 68 -5.40 -7.56 2.41
C THR A 68 -5.49 -7.12 0.96
N VAL A 69 -6.21 -6.04 0.66
CA VAL A 69 -6.29 -5.47 -0.70
C VAL A 69 -4.90 -5.06 -1.19
N LEU A 70 -4.10 -4.37 -0.35
CA LEU A 70 -2.71 -4.04 -0.71
C LEU A 70 -1.85 -5.29 -0.95
N GLY A 71 -1.98 -6.31 -0.11
CA GLY A 71 -1.26 -7.58 -0.27
C GLY A 71 -1.64 -8.32 -1.57
N CYS A 72 -2.91 -8.26 -1.98
CA CYS A 72 -3.37 -8.81 -3.25
C CYS A 72 -2.76 -8.04 -4.44
N ILE A 73 -2.76 -6.71 -4.40
CA ILE A 73 -2.15 -5.86 -5.44
C ILE A 73 -0.64 -6.10 -5.53
N ASN A 74 0.04 -6.21 -4.39
CA ASN A 74 1.48 -6.52 -4.35
C ASN A 74 1.81 -7.99 -4.68
N LEU A 75 0.80 -8.80 -4.98
CA LEU A 75 0.94 -10.23 -5.30
C LEU A 75 1.59 -11.06 -4.17
N THR A 76 1.57 -10.58 -2.94
CA THR A 76 2.03 -11.31 -1.74
C THR A 76 0.92 -12.17 -1.15
N THR A 77 -0.34 -11.80 -1.40
CA THR A 77 -1.54 -12.51 -0.95
C THR A 77 -2.27 -13.09 -2.16
N PRO A 78 -2.44 -14.42 -2.25
CA PRO A 78 -3.20 -15.04 -3.34
C PRO A 78 -4.67 -14.67 -3.23
N VAL A 79 -5.33 -14.45 -4.37
CA VAL A 79 -6.75 -14.09 -4.47
C VAL A 79 -7.64 -15.32 -4.67
N ASN A 80 -8.93 -15.20 -4.33
CA ASN A 80 -9.94 -16.23 -4.60
C ASN A 80 -10.86 -15.85 -5.78
N GLY A 81 -10.74 -14.64 -6.31
CA GLY A 81 -11.50 -14.18 -7.48
C GLY A 81 -11.27 -12.73 -7.81
N GLY A 82 -11.76 -12.31 -8.97
CA GLY A 82 -11.53 -10.97 -9.51
C GLY A 82 -10.30 -10.88 -10.39
N GLU A 83 -10.00 -9.67 -10.85
CA GLU A 83 -8.85 -9.38 -11.69
C GLU A 83 -8.19 -8.05 -11.27
N ILE A 84 -6.89 -7.95 -11.54
CA ILE A 84 -6.11 -6.73 -11.32
C ILE A 84 -5.39 -6.43 -12.63
N LEU A 85 -5.87 -5.39 -13.34
CA LEU A 85 -5.31 -4.96 -14.61
C LEU A 85 -4.25 -3.89 -14.37
N TYR A 86 -3.08 -4.07 -14.96
CA TYR A 86 -1.97 -3.12 -14.87
C TYR A 86 -1.50 -2.70 -16.26
N SER A 87 -1.36 -1.39 -16.49
CA SER A 87 -1.19 -0.82 -17.84
C SER A 87 0.26 -0.63 -18.28
N ARG A 88 1.26 -0.79 -17.42
CA ARG A 88 2.67 -0.51 -17.76
C ARG A 88 3.55 -1.74 -17.99
N LEU A 89 2.95 -2.90 -18.26
CA LEU A 89 3.72 -4.03 -18.77
C LEU A 89 4.04 -3.81 -20.26
N GLN A 90 5.22 -4.28 -20.70
CA GLN A 90 5.66 -4.15 -22.11
C GLN A 90 4.63 -4.71 -23.10
N SER A 91 3.85 -5.68 -22.67
CA SER A 91 2.76 -6.31 -23.45
C SER A 91 1.42 -5.55 -23.39
N GLY A 92 1.38 -4.34 -22.80
CA GLY A 92 0.17 -3.56 -22.60
C GLY A 92 -0.59 -3.92 -21.32
N ILE A 93 -1.90 -3.58 -21.28
CA ILE A 93 -2.76 -3.87 -20.12
C ILE A 93 -2.92 -5.37 -19.95
N ARG A 94 -2.60 -5.89 -18.75
CA ARG A 94 -2.72 -7.31 -18.42
C ARG A 94 -3.23 -7.54 -17.01
N ASN A 95 -3.93 -8.65 -16.82
CA ASN A 95 -4.25 -9.16 -15.49
C ASN A 95 -2.97 -9.69 -14.82
N ILE A 96 -2.51 -9.00 -13.77
CA ILE A 96 -1.28 -9.36 -13.07
C ILE A 96 -1.42 -10.61 -12.20
N LEU A 97 -2.63 -11.10 -11.98
CA LEU A 97 -2.87 -12.34 -11.22
C LEU A 97 -2.48 -13.59 -12.02
N GLU A 98 -2.44 -13.48 -13.37
CA GLU A 98 -2.19 -14.58 -14.31
C GLU A 98 -0.76 -14.61 -14.87
N VAL A 99 0.10 -13.68 -14.41
CA VAL A 99 1.48 -13.59 -14.90
C VAL A 99 2.36 -14.71 -14.35
N ASP A 100 3.40 -15.05 -15.11
CA ASP A 100 4.42 -16.01 -14.67
C ASP A 100 5.24 -15.49 -13.46
N ALA A 101 6.01 -16.39 -12.86
CA ALA A 101 6.79 -16.08 -11.66
C ALA A 101 7.88 -15.01 -11.90
N GLN A 102 8.44 -14.92 -13.12
CA GLN A 102 9.46 -13.93 -13.45
C GLN A 102 8.82 -12.54 -13.59
N THR A 103 7.72 -12.42 -14.31
CA THR A 103 6.95 -11.17 -14.43
C THR A 103 6.45 -10.70 -13.06
N ARG A 104 5.98 -11.62 -12.20
CA ARG A 104 5.60 -11.30 -10.82
C ARG A 104 6.76 -10.68 -10.04
N ARG A 105 7.96 -11.26 -10.11
CA ARG A 105 9.15 -10.70 -9.45
C ARG A 105 9.51 -9.32 -10.00
N THR A 106 9.38 -9.12 -11.31
CA THR A 106 9.59 -7.82 -11.97
C THR A 106 8.60 -6.78 -11.47
N LEU A 107 7.31 -7.13 -11.38
CA LEU A 107 6.28 -6.26 -10.81
C LEU A 107 6.62 -5.85 -9.39
N GLN A 108 6.89 -6.81 -8.51
CA GLN A 108 7.18 -6.57 -7.10
C GLN A 108 8.47 -5.78 -6.86
N ASN A 109 9.51 -5.97 -7.68
CA ASN A 109 10.82 -5.36 -7.42
C ASN A 109 11.07 -4.07 -8.21
N ILE A 110 10.44 -3.92 -9.38
CA ILE A 110 10.69 -2.76 -10.27
C ILE A 110 9.47 -1.84 -10.31
N HIS A 111 8.28 -2.39 -10.61
CA HIS A 111 7.09 -1.59 -10.87
C HIS A 111 6.37 -1.14 -9.60
N PHE A 112 6.42 -1.93 -8.53
CA PHE A 112 5.73 -1.66 -7.27
C PHE A 112 6.72 -1.38 -6.15
N GLY A 113 6.46 -0.33 -5.39
CA GLY A 113 7.08 -0.08 -4.08
C GLY A 113 6.09 -0.43 -2.98
N ILE A 114 6.56 -0.96 -1.86
CA ILE A 114 5.72 -1.19 -0.70
C ILE A 114 6.40 -0.70 0.58
N VAL A 115 5.61 -0.05 1.43
CA VAL A 115 5.98 0.41 2.77
C VAL A 115 4.99 -0.22 3.74
N TYR A 116 5.48 -1.01 4.66
CA TYR A 116 4.65 -1.72 5.65
C TYR A 116 4.51 -0.91 6.93
N GLN A 117 3.40 -1.11 7.64
CA GLN A 117 3.17 -0.59 8.98
C GLN A 117 4.25 -1.11 9.95
N ASN A 118 4.51 -2.42 9.91
CA ASN A 118 5.57 -3.03 10.71
C ASN A 118 6.89 -3.08 9.92
N PRO A 119 7.94 -2.36 10.35
CA PRO A 119 9.23 -2.33 9.66
C PRO A 119 9.90 -3.70 9.50
N HIS A 120 9.63 -4.66 10.36
CA HIS A 120 10.16 -6.04 10.26
C HIS A 120 9.68 -6.78 8.99
N LEU A 121 8.57 -6.37 8.40
CA LEU A 121 8.10 -6.93 7.12
C LEU A 121 8.82 -6.32 5.91
N GLY A 122 9.30 -5.09 6.04
CA GLY A 122 9.93 -4.33 4.94
C GLY A 122 11.45 -4.32 4.97
N LEU A 123 12.07 -4.47 6.14
CA LEU A 123 13.51 -4.37 6.35
C LEU A 123 14.10 -5.68 6.88
N ASN A 124 15.29 -6.01 6.35
CA ASN A 124 16.11 -7.06 6.93
C ASN A 124 17.00 -6.45 8.01
N PHE A 125 16.77 -6.85 9.26
CA PHE A 125 17.47 -6.31 10.43
C PHE A 125 18.91 -6.82 10.58
N SER A 126 19.30 -7.80 9.75
CA SER A 126 20.66 -8.37 9.73
C SER A 126 21.62 -7.69 8.75
N ILE A 127 21.13 -6.69 7.99
CA ILE A 127 21.95 -5.93 7.04
C ILE A 127 21.75 -4.42 7.30
N SER A 128 22.72 -3.60 6.86
CA SER A 128 22.65 -2.15 7.05
C SER A 128 21.47 -1.51 6.33
N GLY A 129 21.12 -0.26 6.67
CA GLY A 129 20.13 0.53 5.94
C GLY A 129 20.48 0.66 4.47
N GLU A 130 21.75 0.97 4.15
CA GLU A 130 22.25 1.02 2.79
C GLU A 130 22.06 -0.32 2.07
N GLY A 131 22.41 -1.43 2.72
CA GLY A 131 22.21 -2.78 2.18
C GLY A 131 20.75 -3.11 1.91
N ASN A 132 19.83 -2.70 2.79
CA ASN A 132 18.39 -2.88 2.61
C ASN A 132 17.84 -2.18 1.36
N VAL A 133 18.31 -0.98 1.06
CA VAL A 133 17.88 -0.24 -0.13
C VAL A 133 18.55 -0.78 -1.38
N ALA A 134 19.88 -1.07 -1.34
CA ALA A 134 20.65 -1.60 -2.45
C ALA A 134 20.15 -2.97 -2.91
N GLU A 135 19.67 -3.82 -2.00
CA GLU A 135 19.14 -5.16 -2.29
C GLU A 135 18.14 -5.15 -3.47
N ARG A 136 17.24 -4.18 -3.53
CA ARG A 136 16.23 -4.10 -4.60
C ARG A 136 16.82 -3.84 -5.97
N MET A 137 17.93 -3.09 -6.05
CA MET A 137 18.63 -2.89 -7.32
C MET A 137 19.39 -4.15 -7.75
N LEU A 138 19.99 -4.87 -6.80
CA LEU A 138 20.67 -6.13 -7.07
C LEU A 138 19.69 -7.20 -7.59
N VAL A 139 18.49 -7.28 -7.00
CA VAL A 139 17.43 -8.19 -7.47
C VAL A 139 16.91 -7.80 -8.86
N ALA A 140 16.95 -6.51 -9.21
CA ALA A 140 16.62 -5.98 -10.54
C ALA A 140 17.78 -6.10 -11.56
N ASP A 141 18.82 -6.91 -11.23
CA ASP A 141 19.98 -7.21 -12.05
C ASP A 141 20.96 -6.05 -12.30
N SER A 142 20.95 -5.02 -11.45
CA SER A 142 21.97 -3.96 -11.48
C SER A 142 23.26 -4.48 -10.86
N ARG A 143 24.39 -4.39 -11.61
CA ARG A 143 25.71 -4.93 -11.18
C ARG A 143 26.74 -3.83 -10.96
N ASN A 144 26.45 -2.58 -11.27
CA ASN A 144 27.36 -1.47 -11.03
C ASN A 144 27.25 -0.99 -9.58
N PHE A 145 28.17 -1.47 -8.74
CA PHE A 145 28.13 -1.18 -7.30
C PHE A 145 28.27 0.31 -6.98
N ALA A 146 29.15 1.04 -7.69
CA ALA A 146 29.31 2.48 -7.47
C ALA A 146 28.04 3.26 -7.78
N ALA A 147 27.38 2.95 -8.91
CA ALA A 147 26.12 3.57 -9.28
C ALA A 147 24.98 3.22 -8.31
N ILE A 148 24.96 1.99 -7.77
CA ILE A 148 24.00 1.59 -6.74
C ILE A 148 24.20 2.44 -5.49
N GLN A 149 25.45 2.55 -5.01
CA GLN A 149 25.77 3.30 -3.79
C GLN A 149 25.42 4.78 -3.93
N GLU A 150 25.79 5.41 -5.04
CA GLU A 150 25.41 6.80 -5.33
C GLU A 150 23.88 7.01 -5.28
N LYS A 151 23.14 6.12 -5.93
CA LYS A 151 21.67 6.21 -5.97
C LYS A 151 21.05 6.01 -4.60
N VAL A 152 21.57 5.09 -3.79
CA VAL A 152 21.13 4.88 -2.40
C VAL A 152 21.39 6.11 -1.55
N HIS A 153 22.59 6.71 -1.66
CA HIS A 153 22.95 7.91 -0.89
C HIS A 153 22.05 9.09 -1.26
N ASN A 154 21.82 9.34 -2.56
CA ASN A 154 20.91 10.38 -3.03
C ASN A 154 19.47 10.18 -2.51
N LEU A 155 19.01 8.94 -2.42
CA LEU A 155 17.69 8.66 -1.84
C LEU A 155 17.67 8.86 -0.34
N PHE A 156 18.72 8.50 0.38
CA PHE A 156 18.79 8.71 1.82
C PHE A 156 18.80 10.19 2.17
N GLU A 157 19.50 11.02 1.42
CA GLU A 157 19.43 12.48 1.57
C GLU A 157 18.01 12.99 1.32
N ARG A 158 17.35 12.49 0.26
CA ARG A 158 15.99 12.86 -0.08
C ARG A 158 14.97 12.47 0.99
N VAL A 159 15.13 11.31 1.65
CA VAL A 159 14.29 10.93 2.79
C VAL A 159 14.78 11.50 4.11
N GLU A 160 15.74 12.45 4.08
CA GLU A 160 16.30 13.15 5.24
C GLU A 160 16.89 12.18 6.29
N LEU A 161 17.55 11.12 5.86
CA LEU A 161 18.35 10.25 6.72
C LEU A 161 19.78 10.81 6.79
N SER A 162 20.30 11.02 7.99
CA SER A 162 21.67 11.52 8.18
C SER A 162 22.72 10.57 7.60
N SER A 163 23.70 11.10 6.88
CA SER A 163 24.78 10.32 6.27
C SER A 163 25.59 9.48 7.28
N ALA A 164 25.72 9.96 8.51
CA ALA A 164 26.35 9.23 9.61
C ALA A 164 25.62 7.91 9.96
N ARG A 165 24.38 7.76 9.51
CA ARG A 165 23.50 6.64 9.85
C ARG A 165 23.33 5.62 8.70
N PHE A 166 23.80 5.90 7.48
CA PHE A 166 23.57 5.06 6.30
C PHE A 166 23.98 3.59 6.50
N LYS A 167 25.10 3.36 7.20
CA LYS A 167 25.64 2.03 7.44
C LYS A 167 25.13 1.35 8.72
N ASP A 168 24.29 2.03 9.49
CA ASP A 168 23.70 1.43 10.68
C ASP A 168 22.70 0.35 10.32
N TYR A 169 22.49 -0.58 11.22
CA TYR A 169 21.48 -1.62 11.12
C TYR A 169 20.11 -1.07 11.55
N PRO A 170 19.01 -1.57 10.99
CA PRO A 170 17.66 -1.11 11.34
C PRO A 170 17.32 -1.19 12.84
N ILE A 171 17.95 -2.08 13.59
CA ILE A 171 17.78 -2.19 15.05
C ILE A 171 18.24 -0.92 15.79
N ASN A 172 19.17 -0.16 15.21
CA ASN A 172 19.71 1.07 15.78
C ASN A 172 18.96 2.33 15.33
N TYR A 173 17.90 2.18 14.50
CA TYR A 173 17.09 3.27 14.01
C TYR A 173 15.89 3.51 14.92
N SER A 174 15.49 4.78 15.07
CA SER A 174 14.16 5.10 15.57
C SER A 174 13.08 4.63 14.59
N GLY A 175 11.83 4.51 15.05
CA GLY A 175 10.72 4.12 14.18
C GLY A 175 10.60 5.00 12.93
N GLY A 176 10.74 6.31 13.08
CA GLY A 176 10.74 7.25 11.95
C GLY A 176 11.91 7.05 10.99
N MET A 177 13.10 6.69 11.47
CA MET A 177 14.24 6.35 10.60
C MET A 177 14.01 5.03 9.86
N GLN A 178 13.48 4.02 10.54
CA GLN A 178 13.11 2.75 9.89
C GLN A 178 12.09 2.99 8.76
N GLN A 179 11.12 3.87 9.00
CA GLN A 179 10.11 4.23 8.00
C GLN A 179 10.72 4.96 6.80
N ARG A 180 11.66 5.91 7.05
CA ARG A 180 12.41 6.60 5.98
C ARG A 180 13.22 5.63 5.12
N VAL A 181 13.86 4.63 5.73
CA VAL A 181 14.60 3.58 4.99
C VAL A 181 13.64 2.70 4.18
N GLN A 182 12.45 2.34 4.71
CA GLN A 182 11.44 1.63 3.92
C GLN A 182 10.98 2.45 2.71
N ILE A 183 10.73 3.76 2.89
CA ILE A 183 10.34 4.66 1.79
C ILE A 183 11.46 4.72 0.74
N ALA A 184 12.72 4.88 1.15
CA ALA A 184 13.86 4.84 0.21
C ALA A 184 13.94 3.49 -0.53
N LYS A 185 13.79 2.38 0.18
CA LYS A 185 13.75 1.03 -0.40
C LYS A 185 12.60 0.88 -1.41
N ALA A 186 11.43 1.44 -1.14
CA ALA A 186 10.29 1.42 -2.06
C ALA A 186 10.56 2.23 -3.34
N LEU A 187 11.35 3.31 -3.26
CA LEU A 187 11.58 4.27 -4.35
C LEU A 187 12.78 3.92 -5.25
N ILE A 188 13.73 3.10 -4.81
CA ILE A 188 15.05 2.97 -5.45
C ILE A 188 14.99 2.59 -6.93
N ASN A 189 14.02 1.80 -7.35
CA ASN A 189 13.80 1.38 -8.74
C ASN A 189 12.84 2.29 -9.51
N ALA A 190 12.52 3.49 -9.00
CA ALA A 190 11.58 4.44 -9.60
C ALA A 190 10.24 3.76 -9.98
N PRO A 191 9.52 3.17 -9.02
CA PRO A 191 8.30 2.43 -9.29
C PRO A 191 7.22 3.33 -9.89
N SER A 192 6.27 2.74 -10.61
CA SER A 192 5.09 3.45 -11.09
C SER A 192 3.95 3.49 -10.07
N LEU A 193 3.96 2.56 -9.10
CA LEU A 193 2.97 2.47 -8.03
C LEU A 193 3.66 2.23 -6.68
N ILE A 194 3.27 2.98 -5.65
CA ILE A 194 3.70 2.75 -4.27
C ILE A 194 2.49 2.39 -3.42
N LEU A 195 2.64 1.33 -2.64
CA LEU A 195 1.65 0.84 -1.68
C LEU A 195 2.12 1.24 -0.28
N LEU A 196 1.30 2.00 0.45
CA LEU A 196 1.60 2.52 1.77
C LEU A 196 0.59 1.92 2.77
N ASP A 197 1.03 0.96 3.57
CA ASP A 197 0.20 0.33 4.60
C ASP A 197 0.47 0.99 5.95
N GLU A 198 -0.42 1.89 6.36
CA GLU A 198 -0.33 2.68 7.60
C GLU A 198 1.07 3.29 7.86
N PRO A 199 1.62 4.09 6.93
CA PRO A 199 3.02 4.50 6.94
C PRO A 199 3.41 5.37 8.14
N THR A 200 2.45 5.86 8.90
CA THR A 200 2.65 6.70 10.11
C THR A 200 2.19 6.00 11.39
N GLY A 201 1.72 4.75 11.28
CA GLY A 201 1.22 4.01 12.44
C GLY A 201 2.29 3.79 13.51
N GLY A 202 1.95 4.04 14.78
CA GLY A 202 2.86 3.83 15.92
C GLY A 202 3.99 4.84 16.06
N LEU A 203 3.99 5.93 15.28
CA LEU A 203 4.94 7.03 15.40
C LEU A 203 4.36 8.17 16.24
N ASP A 204 5.20 8.94 16.90
CA ASP A 204 4.76 10.18 17.56
C ASP A 204 4.32 11.24 16.53
N VAL A 205 3.46 12.17 16.96
CA VAL A 205 2.81 13.17 16.09
C VAL A 205 3.82 14.00 15.30
N SER A 206 4.97 14.36 15.91
CA SER A 206 5.98 15.18 15.23
C SER A 206 6.69 14.42 14.11
N VAL A 207 6.93 13.13 14.31
CA VAL A 207 7.53 12.23 13.30
C VAL A 207 6.52 11.90 12.23
N GLN A 208 5.24 11.67 12.59
CA GLN A 208 4.16 11.47 11.62
C GLN A 208 4.08 12.64 10.64
N ALA A 209 4.03 13.88 11.13
CA ALA A 209 3.97 15.07 10.28
C ALA A 209 5.12 15.10 9.25
N LYS A 210 6.36 14.82 9.68
CA LYS A 210 7.52 14.78 8.79
C LYS A 210 7.44 13.67 7.75
N ILE A 211 6.94 12.48 8.10
CA ILE A 211 6.74 11.38 7.14
C ILE A 211 5.65 11.73 6.12
N LEU A 212 4.56 12.37 6.54
CA LEU A 212 3.49 12.83 5.64
C LEU A 212 3.98 13.90 4.66
N ASP A 213 4.75 14.88 5.14
CA ASP A 213 5.36 15.89 4.28
C ASP A 213 6.33 15.27 3.28
N LEU A 214 7.14 14.29 3.70
CA LEU A 214 8.02 13.52 2.83
C LEU A 214 7.22 12.79 1.73
N ILE A 215 6.17 12.05 2.09
CA ILE A 215 5.31 11.34 1.12
C ILE A 215 4.68 12.34 0.13
N ARG A 216 4.24 13.49 0.63
CA ARG A 216 3.65 14.57 -0.18
C ARG A 216 4.64 15.15 -1.21
N SER A 217 5.89 15.41 -0.79
CA SER A 217 6.92 15.92 -1.70
C SER A 217 7.28 14.89 -2.76
N ILE A 218 7.46 13.62 -2.38
CA ILE A 218 7.74 12.50 -3.28
C ILE A 218 6.62 12.35 -4.32
N SER A 219 5.35 12.37 -3.88
CA SER A 219 4.21 12.25 -4.79
C SER A 219 4.19 13.35 -5.85
N ARG A 220 4.44 14.60 -5.44
CA ARG A 220 4.45 15.76 -6.35
C ARG A 220 5.63 15.76 -7.31
N GLU A 221 6.83 15.46 -6.81
CA GLU A 221 8.06 15.55 -7.60
C GLU A 221 8.22 14.39 -8.58
N LEU A 222 7.85 13.17 -8.18
CA LEU A 222 8.00 11.97 -9.01
C LEU A 222 6.77 11.64 -9.85
N ASN A 223 5.64 12.30 -9.58
CA ASN A 223 4.36 11.99 -10.23
C ASN A 223 4.04 10.48 -10.21
N VAL A 224 4.42 9.80 -9.11
CA VAL A 224 4.17 8.38 -8.90
C VAL A 224 2.77 8.15 -8.33
N ALA A 225 2.10 7.12 -8.81
CA ALA A 225 0.80 6.73 -8.23
C ALA A 225 1.01 6.07 -6.86
N MET A 226 0.11 6.35 -5.92
CA MET A 226 0.17 5.77 -4.57
C MET A 226 -1.20 5.27 -4.14
N ILE A 227 -1.23 4.14 -3.44
CA ILE A 227 -2.38 3.70 -2.66
C ILE A 227 -1.98 3.78 -1.19
N MET A 228 -2.69 4.57 -0.41
CA MET A 228 -2.42 4.77 1.01
C MET A 228 -3.54 4.21 1.86
N VAL A 229 -3.21 3.25 2.69
CA VAL A 229 -4.12 2.71 3.71
C VAL A 229 -3.88 3.42 5.03
N SER A 230 -4.94 3.87 5.69
CA SER A 230 -4.91 4.40 7.04
C SER A 230 -6.25 4.18 7.74
N HIS A 231 -6.22 4.06 9.06
CA HIS A 231 -7.41 4.18 9.89
C HIS A 231 -7.66 5.65 10.32
N ASP A 232 -6.68 6.53 10.10
CA ASP A 232 -6.77 7.96 10.40
C ASP A 232 -7.22 8.74 9.15
N ILE A 233 -8.45 9.24 9.21
CA ILE A 233 -9.06 9.98 8.10
C ILE A 233 -8.40 11.35 7.90
N GLN A 234 -7.80 11.95 8.94
CA GLN A 234 -7.09 13.22 8.84
C GLN A 234 -5.80 13.08 8.03
N VAL A 235 -5.09 11.97 8.21
CA VAL A 235 -3.91 11.62 7.41
C VAL A 235 -4.29 11.51 5.92
N ILE A 236 -5.39 10.85 5.64
CA ILE A 236 -5.89 10.68 4.26
C ILE A 236 -6.33 12.02 3.67
N ARG A 237 -7.01 12.87 4.44
CA ARG A 237 -7.44 14.22 3.98
C ARG A 237 -6.25 15.09 3.56
N LEU A 238 -5.10 14.95 4.22
CA LEU A 238 -3.91 15.74 3.92
C LEU A 238 -3.23 15.37 2.58
N LEU A 239 -3.34 14.11 2.16
CA LEU A 239 -2.56 13.56 1.05
C LEU A 239 -3.39 13.11 -0.14
N CYS A 240 -4.58 12.59 0.09
CA CYS A 240 -5.37 11.89 -0.92
C CYS A 240 -6.47 12.79 -1.49
N LYS A 241 -6.59 12.83 -2.82
CA LYS A 241 -7.68 13.56 -3.51
C LYS A 241 -8.96 12.74 -3.61
N ARG A 242 -8.84 11.41 -3.64
CA ARG A 242 -9.94 10.45 -3.65
C ARG A 242 -9.76 9.45 -2.54
N ILE A 243 -10.87 9.02 -1.97
CA ILE A 243 -10.87 7.99 -0.94
C ILE A 243 -11.89 6.89 -1.23
N ILE A 244 -11.60 5.75 -0.67
CA ILE A 244 -12.45 4.56 -0.59
C ILE A 244 -12.64 4.23 0.89
N VAL A 245 -13.88 4.10 1.32
CA VAL A 245 -14.22 3.67 2.67
C VAL A 245 -14.57 2.19 2.64
N MET A 246 -13.83 1.39 3.41
CA MET A 246 -14.03 -0.06 3.50
C MET A 246 -14.64 -0.44 4.84
N LYS A 247 -15.64 -1.32 4.80
CA LYS A 247 -16.24 -1.98 5.95
C LYS A 247 -16.52 -3.44 5.62
N HIS A 248 -16.21 -4.35 6.54
CA HIS A 248 -16.49 -5.79 6.38
C HIS A 248 -16.08 -6.35 5.01
N GLY A 249 -14.86 -6.01 4.57
CA GLY A 249 -14.29 -6.48 3.31
C GLY A 249 -14.91 -5.88 2.05
N ARG A 250 -15.76 -4.86 2.15
CA ARG A 250 -16.43 -4.22 1.00
C ARG A 250 -16.16 -2.72 0.95
N ILE A 251 -16.22 -2.17 -0.25
CA ILE A 251 -16.30 -0.73 -0.44
C ILE A 251 -17.72 -0.31 -0.18
N ILE A 252 -17.92 0.60 0.78
CA ILE A 252 -19.25 1.13 1.13
C ILE A 252 -19.46 2.55 0.63
N GLU A 253 -18.38 3.31 0.47
CA GLU A 253 -18.44 4.67 -0.06
C GLU A 253 -17.12 4.99 -0.76
N SER A 254 -17.15 5.80 -1.83
CA SER A 254 -15.97 6.28 -2.54
C SER A 254 -16.25 7.61 -3.22
N GLY A 255 -15.23 8.46 -3.34
CA GLY A 255 -15.38 9.76 -3.98
C GLY A 255 -14.20 10.69 -3.76
N LEU A 256 -14.41 11.97 -4.06
CA LEU A 256 -13.46 13.02 -3.69
C LEU A 256 -13.39 13.11 -2.16
N THR A 257 -12.17 13.23 -1.64
CA THR A 257 -11.90 13.19 -0.20
C THR A 257 -12.72 14.22 0.57
N ASP A 258 -12.69 15.48 0.14
CA ASP A 258 -13.44 16.52 0.82
C ASP A 258 -14.95 16.23 0.82
N ARG A 259 -15.49 15.74 -0.31
CA ARG A 259 -16.92 15.41 -0.39
C ARG A 259 -17.32 14.27 0.56
N VAL A 260 -16.54 13.20 0.59
CA VAL A 260 -16.84 12.03 1.45
C VAL A 260 -16.67 12.38 2.93
N ILE A 261 -15.74 13.29 3.28
CA ILE A 261 -15.51 13.71 4.67
C ILE A 261 -16.52 14.76 5.11
N ASP A 262 -16.83 15.76 4.27
CA ASP A 262 -17.67 16.88 4.66
C ASP A 262 -19.18 16.54 4.54
N ASP A 263 -19.57 15.62 3.62
CA ASP A 263 -20.94 15.18 3.41
C ASP A 263 -21.03 13.65 3.21
N PRO A 264 -20.68 12.84 4.25
CA PRO A 264 -20.69 11.39 4.17
C PRO A 264 -22.11 10.84 4.02
N GLN A 265 -22.33 10.00 3.00
CA GLN A 265 -23.65 9.46 2.67
C GLN A 265 -23.94 8.14 3.41
N GLN A 266 -22.92 7.42 3.86
CA GLN A 266 -23.08 6.17 4.59
C GLN A 266 -23.00 6.38 6.10
N ALA A 267 -23.90 5.77 6.87
CA ALA A 267 -23.93 5.89 8.33
C ALA A 267 -22.60 5.52 9.00
N TYR A 268 -21.90 4.51 8.45
CA TYR A 268 -20.58 4.13 8.93
C TYR A 268 -19.53 5.22 8.66
N THR A 269 -19.53 5.81 7.48
CA THR A 269 -18.61 6.91 7.13
C THR A 269 -18.86 8.11 8.06
N GLN A 270 -20.12 8.42 8.36
CA GLN A 270 -20.49 9.46 9.33
C GLN A 270 -19.87 9.19 10.70
N THR A 271 -20.01 7.94 11.19
CA THR A 271 -19.41 7.52 12.47
C THR A 271 -17.88 7.64 12.42
N LEU A 272 -17.24 7.18 11.34
CA LEU A 272 -15.79 7.22 11.16
C LEU A 272 -15.25 8.66 11.16
N VAL A 273 -15.92 9.57 10.46
CA VAL A 273 -15.57 11.00 10.41
C VAL A 273 -15.74 11.64 11.78
N HIS A 274 -16.86 11.42 12.46
CA HIS A 274 -17.13 12.01 13.76
C HIS A 274 -16.20 11.52 14.86
N SER A 275 -15.78 10.26 14.82
CA SER A 275 -14.82 9.70 15.79
C SER A 275 -13.42 10.31 15.73
N THR A 276 -13.08 10.97 14.63
CA THR A 276 -11.74 11.53 14.37
C THR A 276 -11.68 13.04 14.65
N ILE A 277 -12.83 13.71 14.86
CA ILE A 277 -12.91 15.18 15.12
C ILE A 277 -12.84 15.49 16.63
N GLN A 278 -12.86 14.49 17.49
CA GLN A 278 -12.64 14.63 18.94
C GLN A 278 -11.15 14.43 19.29
#